data_36710621882c415f5e05cd9614103dbe
#
_entry.id   36710621882c415f5e05cd9614103dbe
#
_cell.length_a   1.000
_cell.length_b   1.000
_cell.length_c   1.000
_cell.angle_alpha   90.00
_cell.angle_beta   90.00
_cell.angle_gamma   90.00
#
_symmetry.space_group_name_H-M   'P 1'
#
loop_
_entity.id
_entity.type
_entity.pdbx_description
1 polymer ?
#
loop_
_entity_poly.entity_id
_entity_poly.type
_entity_poly.pdbx_seq_one_letter_code
_entity_poly.pdbx_strand_id
1 'polypeptide(L)'
;MLYLRTGLPGAGKTLNAIREIDIEHQPDPDDPTKRLHKDPDNPDLPPRTIYYYGIPDMKLDRLKSKWVEFDTPEEWYNLPDGSVIVIDEAQRVFGNDGSRARPEKVTRFETHRHQGLDIHLITQHPSLLCTPVRKLVGKHINFIRPYGREKGIFRHEYEFCIDNPERRSNFKQAQEERVTLDKAYFGVYKSSTVHTHKPITPSYMKKIPLIIALMLIPI
;
A
#
# COMPACT_ATOMS: atom_id res chain seq x y z
N MET A 1 5.18 -11.27 -7.80
CA MET A 1 5.61 -11.21 -6.37
C MET A 1 4.41 -10.97 -5.47
N LEU A 2 4.46 -11.33 -4.17
CA LEU A 2 3.40 -11.02 -3.20
C LEU A 2 3.84 -9.86 -2.29
N TYR A 3 3.12 -8.73 -2.39
CA TYR A 3 3.34 -7.52 -1.61
C TYR A 3 2.27 -7.40 -0.54
N LEU A 4 2.66 -7.04 0.67
CA LEU A 4 1.75 -6.67 1.75
C LEU A 4 1.91 -5.17 2.06
N ARG A 5 0.82 -4.42 2.05
CA ARG A 5 0.81 -2.99 2.39
C ARG A 5 -0.03 -2.77 3.64
N THR A 6 0.57 -2.26 4.69
CA THR A 6 -0.09 -2.06 5.98
C THR A 6 0.02 -0.63 6.50
N GLY A 7 -0.75 -0.34 7.52
CA GLY A 7 -0.79 0.94 8.20
C GLY A 7 -2.16 1.23 8.77
N LEU A 8 -2.23 2.06 9.77
CA LEU A 8 -3.49 2.45 10.41
C LEU A 8 -4.44 3.15 9.42
N PRO A 9 -5.74 3.22 9.72
CA PRO A 9 -6.69 4.01 8.95
C PRO A 9 -6.17 5.44 8.74
N GLY A 10 -6.27 5.95 7.51
CA GLY A 10 -5.77 7.28 7.16
C GLY A 10 -4.25 7.41 7.02
N ALA A 11 -3.47 6.33 7.14
CA ALA A 11 -2.02 6.37 6.91
C ALA A 11 -1.62 6.60 5.44
N GLY A 12 -2.57 6.50 4.51
CA GLY A 12 -2.33 6.73 3.09
C GLY A 12 -1.89 5.48 2.31
N LYS A 13 -2.05 4.29 2.89
CA LYS A 13 -1.62 3.02 2.27
C LYS A 13 -2.24 2.78 0.89
N THR A 14 -3.57 2.92 0.76
CA THR A 14 -4.29 2.70 -0.51
C THR A 14 -3.92 3.78 -1.54
N LEU A 15 -3.86 5.06 -1.14
CA LEU A 15 -3.47 6.15 -2.03
C LEU A 15 -2.05 5.96 -2.58
N ASN A 16 -1.09 5.63 -1.71
CA ASN A 16 0.28 5.37 -2.14
C ASN A 16 0.38 4.10 -2.99
N ALA A 17 -0.41 3.06 -2.70
CA ALA A 17 -0.47 1.85 -3.53
C ALA A 17 -0.93 2.19 -4.95
N ILE A 18 -2.05 2.92 -5.09
CA ILE A 18 -2.57 3.35 -6.40
C ILE A 18 -1.51 4.17 -7.13
N ARG A 19 -0.93 5.18 -6.47
CA ARG A 19 0.08 6.06 -7.07
C ARG A 19 1.32 5.30 -7.55
N GLU A 20 1.90 4.46 -6.70
CA GLU A 20 3.12 3.72 -7.02
C GLU A 20 2.89 2.78 -8.21
N ILE A 21 1.80 2.00 -8.18
CA ILE A 21 1.47 1.03 -9.22
C ILE A 21 1.07 1.73 -10.53
N ASP A 22 0.29 2.81 -10.44
CA ASP A 22 -0.14 3.57 -11.61
C ASP A 22 1.04 4.21 -12.36
N ILE A 23 1.99 4.76 -11.62
CA ILE A 23 3.21 5.34 -12.20
C ILE A 23 4.10 4.22 -12.78
N GLU A 24 4.28 3.13 -12.06
CA GLU A 24 5.11 2.01 -12.50
C GLU A 24 4.64 1.42 -13.83
N HIS A 25 3.32 1.34 -14.05
CA HIS A 25 2.74 0.73 -15.24
C HIS A 25 2.21 1.75 -16.26
N GLN A 26 2.58 3.03 -16.12
CA GLN A 26 2.22 4.06 -17.09
C GLN A 26 2.87 3.75 -18.45
N PRO A 27 2.07 3.66 -19.55
CA PRO A 27 2.62 3.51 -20.90
C PRO A 27 3.47 4.72 -21.28
N ASP A 28 4.52 4.49 -22.07
CA ASP A 28 5.28 5.56 -22.70
C ASP A 28 4.40 6.18 -23.82
N PRO A 29 4.21 7.49 -23.85
CA PRO A 29 3.43 8.16 -24.91
C PRO A 29 3.99 7.94 -26.32
N ASP A 30 5.30 7.79 -26.46
CA ASP A 30 5.97 7.58 -27.75
C ASP A 30 5.99 6.11 -28.17
N ASP A 31 5.99 5.18 -27.21
CA ASP A 31 5.93 3.73 -27.45
C ASP A 31 5.05 3.06 -26.39
N PRO A 32 3.72 2.96 -26.61
CA PRO A 32 2.78 2.36 -25.66
C PRO A 32 3.03 0.89 -25.31
N THR A 33 3.92 0.21 -26.02
CA THR A 33 4.33 -1.16 -25.69
C THR A 33 5.33 -1.22 -24.56
N LYS A 34 5.90 -0.08 -24.16
CA LYS A 34 6.87 0.09 -23.08
C LYS A 34 6.33 0.94 -21.96
N ARG A 35 6.94 0.82 -20.78
CA ARG A 35 6.63 1.70 -19.62
C ARG A 35 7.38 3.03 -19.76
N LEU A 36 6.71 4.13 -19.38
CA LEU A 36 7.36 5.45 -19.33
C LEU A 36 8.52 5.47 -18.31
N HIS A 37 8.32 4.86 -17.16
CA HIS A 37 9.36 4.71 -16.14
C HIS A 37 10.07 3.36 -16.31
N LYS A 38 11.25 3.44 -16.92
CA LYS A 38 12.06 2.25 -17.22
C LYS A 38 12.62 1.65 -15.93
N ASP A 39 12.50 0.34 -15.80
CA ASP A 39 13.20 -0.41 -14.79
C ASP A 39 14.70 -0.44 -15.13
N PRO A 40 15.62 -0.13 -14.18
CA PRO A 40 17.05 -0.13 -14.42
C PRO A 40 17.59 -1.48 -14.90
N ASP A 41 17.02 -2.57 -14.40
CA ASP A 41 17.46 -3.94 -14.72
C ASP A 41 16.77 -4.49 -15.99
N ASN A 42 15.60 -3.94 -16.34
CA ASN A 42 14.84 -4.37 -17.51
C ASN A 42 14.06 -3.20 -18.14
N PRO A 43 14.71 -2.37 -18.97
CA PRO A 43 14.14 -1.14 -19.50
C PRO A 43 13.00 -1.33 -20.52
N ASP A 44 12.84 -2.52 -21.06
CA ASP A 44 11.85 -2.83 -22.09
C ASP A 44 10.60 -3.55 -21.55
N LEU A 45 10.37 -3.51 -20.23
CA LEU A 45 9.18 -4.11 -19.63
C LEU A 45 7.89 -3.44 -20.17
N PRO A 46 6.91 -4.24 -20.61
CA PRO A 46 5.62 -3.70 -21.06
C PRO A 46 4.79 -3.20 -19.88
N PRO A 47 3.88 -2.22 -20.10
CA PRO A 47 2.85 -1.90 -19.13
C PRO A 47 1.92 -3.10 -18.94
N ARG A 48 1.48 -3.32 -17.71
CA ARG A 48 0.63 -4.46 -17.34
C ARG A 48 -0.77 -3.97 -16.98
N THR A 49 -1.78 -4.77 -17.25
CA THR A 49 -3.15 -4.49 -16.77
C THR A 49 -3.20 -4.73 -15.27
N ILE A 50 -3.80 -3.78 -14.56
CA ILE A 50 -3.96 -3.81 -13.11
C ILE A 50 -5.41 -4.16 -12.80
N TYR A 51 -5.64 -5.29 -12.14
CA TYR A 51 -6.94 -5.70 -11.65
C TYR A 51 -7.08 -5.29 -10.19
N TYR A 52 -8.18 -4.65 -9.82
CA TYR A 52 -8.36 -4.17 -8.45
C TYR A 52 -9.71 -4.59 -7.85
N TYR A 53 -9.72 -4.81 -6.54
CA TYR A 53 -10.90 -5.12 -5.74
C TYR A 53 -10.91 -4.32 -4.44
N GLY A 54 -12.10 -3.93 -3.99
CA GLY A 54 -12.31 -3.30 -2.68
C GLY A 54 -11.94 -1.81 -2.61
N ILE A 55 -11.69 -1.16 -3.75
CA ILE A 55 -11.43 0.29 -3.82
C ILE A 55 -12.67 0.98 -4.40
N PRO A 56 -13.51 1.63 -3.57
CA PRO A 56 -14.79 2.16 -4.01
C PRO A 56 -14.65 3.43 -4.86
N ASP A 57 -15.57 3.59 -5.83
CA ASP A 57 -15.76 4.78 -6.67
C ASP A 57 -14.43 5.25 -7.33
N MET A 58 -13.64 4.31 -7.87
CA MET A 58 -12.35 4.61 -8.48
C MET A 58 -12.54 5.30 -9.84
N LYS A 59 -11.91 6.48 -9.99
CA LYS A 59 -12.00 7.30 -11.22
C LYS A 59 -10.89 6.89 -12.17
N LEU A 60 -11.19 5.94 -13.05
CA LEU A 60 -10.24 5.35 -13.98
C LEU A 60 -9.72 6.35 -15.01
N ASP A 61 -10.52 7.36 -15.36
CA ASP A 61 -10.16 8.46 -16.26
C ASP A 61 -9.04 9.37 -15.75
N ARG A 62 -8.73 9.29 -14.44
CA ARG A 62 -7.67 10.06 -13.80
C ARG A 62 -6.37 9.27 -13.64
N LEU A 63 -6.37 8.00 -13.98
CA LEU A 63 -5.22 7.12 -13.89
C LEU A 63 -4.45 7.09 -15.20
N LYS A 64 -3.17 6.82 -15.10
CA LYS A 64 -2.23 6.83 -16.22
C LYS A 64 -2.06 5.47 -16.86
N SER A 65 -2.34 4.41 -16.10
CA SER A 65 -2.25 3.01 -16.50
C SER A 65 -3.62 2.37 -16.63
N LYS A 66 -3.68 1.14 -17.12
CA LYS A 66 -4.92 0.42 -17.35
C LYS A 66 -5.36 -0.32 -16.08
N TRP A 67 -6.41 0.16 -15.43
CA TRP A 67 -7.04 -0.46 -14.28
C TRP A 67 -8.39 -1.08 -14.65
N VAL A 68 -8.69 -2.25 -14.10
CA VAL A 68 -9.93 -3.01 -14.34
C VAL A 68 -10.45 -3.53 -13.00
N GLU A 69 -11.70 -3.24 -12.68
CA GLU A 69 -12.36 -3.80 -11.50
C GLU A 69 -12.68 -5.28 -11.72
N PHE A 70 -12.54 -6.12 -10.70
CA PHE A 70 -12.99 -7.51 -10.74
C PHE A 70 -13.76 -7.85 -9.46
N ASP A 71 -14.76 -8.74 -9.60
CA ASP A 71 -15.77 -8.95 -8.57
C ASP A 71 -15.55 -10.22 -7.73
N THR A 72 -14.66 -11.13 -8.16
CA THR A 72 -14.43 -12.42 -7.53
C THR A 72 -13.02 -12.53 -6.95
N PRO A 73 -12.70 -11.82 -5.84
CA PRO A 73 -11.35 -11.80 -5.28
C PRO A 73 -10.89 -13.17 -4.74
N GLU A 74 -11.81 -14.09 -4.51
CA GLU A 74 -11.51 -15.48 -4.14
C GLU A 74 -10.89 -16.28 -5.30
N GLU A 75 -11.15 -15.86 -6.54
CA GLU A 75 -10.70 -16.50 -7.78
C GLU A 75 -9.59 -15.69 -8.49
N TRP A 76 -8.88 -14.86 -7.75
CA TRP A 76 -7.82 -13.98 -8.27
C TRP A 76 -6.80 -14.69 -9.18
N TYR A 77 -6.59 -15.99 -8.96
CA TYR A 77 -5.66 -16.84 -9.71
C TYR A 77 -6.15 -17.21 -11.13
N ASN A 78 -7.40 -16.88 -11.47
CA ASN A 78 -7.98 -17.04 -12.81
C ASN A 78 -7.76 -15.79 -13.68
N LEU A 79 -7.19 -14.71 -13.13
CA LEU A 79 -6.85 -13.52 -13.90
C LEU A 79 -5.72 -13.80 -14.90
N PRO A 80 -5.62 -13.05 -16.00
CA PRO A 80 -4.61 -13.28 -17.05
C PRO A 80 -3.19 -13.26 -16.50
N ASP A 81 -2.35 -14.15 -17.01
CA ASP A 81 -0.94 -14.20 -16.69
C ASP A 81 -0.25 -12.84 -16.92
N GLY A 82 0.72 -12.53 -16.07
CA GLY A 82 1.41 -11.26 -16.13
C GLY A 82 0.63 -10.06 -15.58
N SER A 83 -0.56 -10.24 -15.00
CA SER A 83 -1.34 -9.15 -14.40
C SER A 83 -0.76 -8.64 -13.10
N VAL A 84 -1.14 -7.40 -12.76
CA VAL A 84 -0.99 -6.84 -11.42
C VAL A 84 -2.34 -6.89 -10.72
N ILE A 85 -2.38 -7.35 -9.47
CA ILE A 85 -3.61 -7.54 -8.71
C ILE A 85 -3.53 -6.70 -7.44
N VAL A 86 -4.55 -5.88 -7.19
CA VAL A 86 -4.62 -5.02 -6.00
C VAL A 86 -5.91 -5.34 -5.24
N ILE A 87 -5.78 -5.81 -4.01
CA ILE A 87 -6.93 -6.14 -3.15
C ILE A 87 -6.86 -5.28 -1.89
N ASP A 88 -7.76 -4.30 -1.79
CA ASP A 88 -7.89 -3.48 -0.57
C ASP A 88 -8.81 -4.18 0.43
N GLU A 89 -8.60 -3.88 1.73
CA GLU A 89 -9.23 -4.57 2.86
C GLU A 89 -9.09 -6.10 2.74
N ALA A 90 -7.89 -6.55 2.35
CA ALA A 90 -7.57 -7.94 2.01
C ALA A 90 -7.93 -8.97 3.09
N GLN A 91 -8.10 -8.53 4.35
CA GLN A 91 -8.58 -9.41 5.43
C GLN A 91 -10.00 -9.91 5.23
N ARG A 92 -10.82 -9.25 4.39
CA ARG A 92 -12.17 -9.73 4.06
C ARG A 92 -12.12 -11.00 3.22
N VAL A 93 -11.05 -11.16 2.42
CA VAL A 93 -10.84 -12.30 1.53
C VAL A 93 -9.92 -13.35 2.14
N PHE A 94 -8.84 -12.91 2.80
CA PHE A 94 -7.74 -13.75 3.29
C PHE A 94 -7.55 -13.70 4.81
N GLY A 95 -8.58 -13.30 5.55
CA GLY A 95 -8.57 -13.34 7.01
C GLY A 95 -8.56 -14.76 7.58
N ASN A 96 -8.44 -14.87 8.90
CA ASN A 96 -8.59 -16.16 9.59
C ASN A 96 -10.08 -16.50 9.69
N ASP A 97 -10.51 -17.54 9.01
CA ASP A 97 -11.89 -18.05 9.02
C ASP A 97 -12.09 -19.23 9.98
N GLY A 98 -11.06 -19.61 10.73
CA GLY A 98 -11.08 -20.76 11.66
C GLY A 98 -11.02 -22.13 10.96
N SER A 99 -10.96 -22.17 9.63
CA SER A 99 -10.88 -23.41 8.87
C SER A 99 -9.54 -24.10 9.07
N ARG A 100 -9.57 -25.45 9.25
CA ARG A 100 -8.36 -26.27 9.26
C ARG A 100 -7.81 -26.51 7.85
N ALA A 101 -8.68 -26.54 6.84
CA ALA A 101 -8.30 -26.70 5.44
C ALA A 101 -7.89 -25.33 4.86
N ARG A 102 -6.80 -25.32 4.11
CA ARG A 102 -6.41 -24.14 3.36
C ARG A 102 -7.25 -24.06 2.07
N PRO A 103 -8.10 -23.04 1.91
CA PRO A 103 -8.89 -22.87 0.69
C PRO A 103 -7.98 -22.60 -0.51
N GLU A 104 -8.48 -22.92 -1.70
CA GLU A 104 -7.70 -22.79 -2.95
C GLU A 104 -7.15 -21.36 -3.16
N LYS A 105 -7.95 -20.32 -2.84
CA LYS A 105 -7.51 -18.93 -2.88
C LYS A 105 -6.24 -18.63 -2.08
N VAL A 106 -5.91 -19.47 -1.08
CA VAL A 106 -4.69 -19.33 -0.25
C VAL A 106 -3.56 -20.20 -0.79
N THR A 107 -3.85 -21.44 -1.21
CA THR A 107 -2.81 -22.35 -1.73
C THR A 107 -2.24 -21.86 -3.06
N ARG A 108 -3.03 -21.20 -3.88
CA ARG A 108 -2.60 -20.61 -5.17
C ARG A 108 -1.52 -19.54 -5.03
N PHE A 109 -1.35 -18.91 -3.86
CA PHE A 109 -0.22 -18.03 -3.62
C PHE A 109 1.13 -18.74 -3.70
N GLU A 110 1.19 -20.05 -3.50
CA GLU A 110 2.43 -20.84 -3.59
C GLU A 110 2.95 -20.90 -5.05
N THR A 111 2.07 -20.77 -6.03
CA THR A 111 2.37 -20.91 -7.47
C THR A 111 2.21 -19.63 -8.29
N HIS A 112 1.78 -18.51 -7.70
CA HIS A 112 1.50 -17.25 -8.41
C HIS A 112 2.66 -16.73 -9.28
N ARG A 113 3.91 -17.08 -8.90
CA ARG A 113 5.11 -16.67 -9.67
C ARG A 113 5.17 -17.31 -11.05
N HIS A 114 4.63 -18.52 -11.21
CA HIS A 114 4.59 -19.20 -12.51
C HIS A 114 3.69 -18.47 -13.51
N GLN A 115 2.68 -17.77 -13.01
CA GLN A 115 1.81 -16.92 -13.82
C GLN A 115 2.36 -15.48 -14.01
N GLY A 116 3.53 -15.17 -13.47
CA GLY A 116 4.09 -13.82 -13.54
C GLY A 116 3.28 -12.75 -12.82
N LEU A 117 2.44 -13.12 -11.86
CA LEU A 117 1.55 -12.20 -11.16
C LEU A 117 2.29 -11.39 -10.09
N ASP A 118 1.98 -10.09 -10.01
CA ASP A 118 2.29 -9.24 -8.87
C ASP A 118 1.01 -8.92 -8.10
N ILE A 119 0.99 -9.28 -6.81
CA ILE A 119 -0.22 -9.23 -6.00
C ILE A 119 0.03 -8.30 -4.81
N HIS A 120 -0.76 -7.24 -4.72
CA HIS A 120 -0.70 -6.25 -3.66
C HIS A 120 -1.90 -6.42 -2.72
N LEU A 121 -1.65 -6.94 -1.53
CA LEU A 121 -2.64 -7.04 -0.46
C LEU A 121 -2.53 -5.80 0.44
N ILE A 122 -3.63 -5.08 0.60
CA ILE A 122 -3.70 -3.89 1.45
C ILE A 122 -4.59 -4.21 2.65
N THR A 123 -4.08 -3.99 3.85
CA THR A 123 -4.80 -4.19 5.11
C THR A 123 -4.31 -3.24 6.18
N GLN A 124 -4.98 -3.18 7.32
CA GLN A 124 -4.56 -2.31 8.40
C GLN A 124 -3.37 -2.88 9.18
N HIS A 125 -3.33 -4.19 9.37
CA HIS A 125 -2.28 -4.85 10.13
C HIS A 125 -2.05 -6.29 9.63
N PRO A 126 -0.82 -6.83 9.64
CA PRO A 126 -0.53 -8.18 9.16
C PRO A 126 -1.32 -9.28 9.88
N SER A 127 -1.56 -9.12 11.17
CA SER A 127 -2.30 -10.12 11.98
C SER A 127 -3.75 -10.34 11.52
N LEU A 128 -4.30 -9.45 10.71
CA LEU A 128 -5.63 -9.58 10.14
C LEU A 128 -5.69 -10.60 8.99
N LEU A 129 -4.53 -10.98 8.44
CA LEU A 129 -4.42 -12.01 7.40
C LEU A 129 -4.07 -13.38 8.02
N CYS A 130 -4.51 -14.44 7.36
CA CYS A 130 -4.17 -15.79 7.78
C CYS A 130 -2.65 -16.05 7.68
N THR A 131 -2.14 -16.90 8.55
CA THR A 131 -0.71 -17.18 8.68
C THR A 131 -0.07 -17.69 7.38
N PRO A 132 -0.70 -18.58 6.59
CA PRO A 132 -0.11 -19.04 5.33
C PRO A 132 0.17 -17.90 4.34
N VAL A 133 -0.75 -16.95 4.18
CA VAL A 133 -0.55 -15.79 3.30
C VAL A 133 0.60 -14.94 3.79
N ARG A 134 0.66 -14.61 5.10
CA ARG A 134 1.75 -13.82 5.69
C ARG A 134 3.13 -14.42 5.44
N LYS A 135 3.25 -15.76 5.50
CA LYS A 135 4.53 -16.46 5.26
C LYS A 135 5.01 -16.42 3.81
N LEU A 136 4.13 -16.12 2.86
CA LEU A 136 4.45 -16.05 1.44
C LEU A 136 4.73 -14.62 0.96
N VAL A 137 4.55 -13.62 1.83
CA VAL A 137 4.86 -12.22 1.52
C VAL A 137 6.36 -12.07 1.24
N GLY A 138 6.68 -11.60 0.04
CA GLY A 138 8.04 -11.32 -0.39
C GLY A 138 8.47 -9.87 -0.20
N LYS A 139 7.51 -8.96 0.02
CA LYS A 139 7.79 -7.55 0.34
C LYS A 139 6.65 -6.98 1.20
N HIS A 140 7.00 -6.40 2.34
CA HIS A 140 6.05 -5.76 3.24
C HIS A 140 6.34 -4.27 3.34
N ILE A 141 5.36 -3.43 3.01
CA ILE A 141 5.45 -1.97 3.05
C ILE A 141 4.49 -1.47 4.13
N ASN A 142 5.03 -0.86 5.18
CA ASN A 142 4.22 -0.32 6.27
C ASN A 142 4.28 1.21 6.30
N PHE A 143 3.10 1.85 6.37
CA PHE A 143 2.95 3.29 6.40
C PHE A 143 2.63 3.77 7.81
N ILE A 144 3.46 4.66 8.34
CA ILE A 144 3.24 5.34 9.61
C ILE A 144 3.06 6.83 9.34
N ARG A 145 1.88 7.35 9.66
CA ARG A 145 1.53 8.77 9.49
C ARG A 145 1.53 9.48 10.84
N PRO A 146 2.65 10.09 11.26
CA PRO A 146 2.72 10.75 12.55
C PRO A 146 1.76 11.92 12.64
N TYR A 147 0.97 11.96 13.69
CA TYR A 147 0.05 13.07 14.00
C TYR A 147 -0.96 13.42 12.89
N GLY A 148 -1.23 12.50 11.95
CA GLY A 148 -2.17 12.73 10.86
C GLY A 148 -1.72 13.75 9.81
N ARG A 149 -0.43 14.08 9.73
CA ARG A 149 0.11 15.05 8.77
C ARG A 149 0.16 14.46 7.36
N GLU A 150 -0.01 15.31 6.34
CA GLU A 150 0.09 14.90 4.92
C GLU A 150 1.54 14.69 4.47
N LYS A 151 2.49 15.37 5.12
CA LYS A 151 3.92 15.29 4.84
C LYS A 151 4.65 14.50 5.92
N GLY A 152 5.75 13.85 5.54
CA GLY A 152 6.60 13.13 6.47
C GLY A 152 5.97 11.83 6.97
N ILE A 153 5.24 11.16 6.10
CA ILE A 153 4.78 9.79 6.32
C ILE A 153 6.00 8.88 6.18
N PHE A 154 6.23 8.03 7.17
CA PHE A 154 7.26 7.01 7.07
C PHE A 154 6.74 5.83 6.28
N ARG A 155 7.46 5.45 5.23
CA ARG A 155 7.29 4.25 4.44
C ARG A 155 8.43 3.30 4.79
N HIS A 156 8.10 2.25 5.53
CA HIS A 156 9.05 1.21 5.91
C HIS A 156 8.88 0.01 4.99
N GLU A 157 9.92 -0.36 4.26
CA GLU A 157 9.94 -1.51 3.39
C GLU A 157 10.79 -2.63 3.98
N TYR A 158 10.23 -3.85 4.03
CA TYR A 158 10.86 -5.06 4.54
C TYR A 158 10.85 -6.15 3.48
N GLU A 159 11.86 -7.01 3.48
CA GLU A 159 12.00 -8.14 2.55
C GLU A 159 11.05 -9.31 2.84
N PHE A 160 10.35 -9.29 3.97
CA PHE A 160 9.39 -10.30 4.41
C PHE A 160 8.33 -9.69 5.33
N CYS A 161 7.28 -10.45 5.62
CA CYS A 161 6.22 -9.99 6.53
C CYS A 161 6.73 -9.78 7.96
N ILE A 162 6.58 -8.59 8.48
CA ILE A 162 6.84 -8.24 9.88
C ILE A 162 5.52 -8.27 10.64
N ASP A 163 5.40 -9.09 11.67
CA ASP A 163 4.16 -9.26 12.44
C ASP A 163 3.72 -8.00 13.22
N ASN A 164 4.68 -7.19 13.68
CA ASN A 164 4.43 -5.95 14.42
C ASN A 164 5.24 -4.81 13.80
N PRO A 165 4.83 -4.30 12.64
CA PRO A 165 5.60 -3.31 11.88
C PRO A 165 5.68 -1.93 12.56
N GLU A 166 4.82 -1.67 13.58
CA GLU A 166 4.81 -0.45 14.38
C GLU A 166 5.86 -0.43 15.50
N ARG A 167 6.46 -1.58 15.84
CA ARG A 167 7.49 -1.66 16.88
C ARG A 167 8.80 -1.04 16.41
N ARG A 168 9.30 -0.07 17.16
CA ARG A 168 10.55 0.65 16.85
C ARG A 168 11.77 -0.28 16.70
N SER A 169 11.81 -1.41 17.40
CA SER A 169 12.87 -2.42 17.26
C SER A 169 12.95 -2.98 15.84
N ASN A 170 11.83 -3.04 15.12
CA ASN A 170 11.76 -3.59 13.78
C ASN A 170 12.16 -2.56 12.71
N PHE A 171 12.17 -1.26 13.03
CA PHE A 171 12.55 -0.21 12.06
C PHE A 171 13.98 -0.37 11.55
N LYS A 172 14.88 -0.96 12.35
CA LYS A 172 16.26 -1.23 11.94
C LYS A 172 16.40 -2.22 10.77
N GLN A 173 15.35 -3.02 10.54
CA GLN A 173 15.28 -4.01 9.45
C GLN A 173 14.61 -3.44 8.19
N ALA A 174 14.09 -2.22 8.26
CA ALA A 174 13.39 -1.58 7.18
C ALA A 174 14.33 -0.67 6.37
N GLN A 175 14.07 -0.59 5.08
CA GLN A 175 14.45 0.58 4.30
C GLN A 175 13.41 1.66 4.58
N GLU A 176 13.84 2.77 5.19
CA GLU A 176 12.96 3.88 5.55
C GLU A 176 13.01 4.97 4.49
N GLU A 177 11.83 5.36 4.03
CA GLU A 177 11.64 6.52 3.16
C GLU A 177 10.58 7.46 3.77
N ARG A 178 10.75 8.76 3.55
CA ARG A 178 9.74 9.78 3.91
C ARG A 178 8.96 10.18 2.68
N VAL A 179 7.69 9.84 2.67
CA VAL A 179 6.80 10.14 1.56
C VAL A 179 5.80 11.23 1.93
N THR A 180 5.28 11.89 0.91
CA THR A 180 4.19 12.86 1.01
C THR A 180 3.02 12.36 0.19
N LEU A 181 1.79 12.55 0.69
CA LEU A 181 0.60 12.21 -0.10
C LEU A 181 0.57 13.09 -1.35
N ASP A 182 0.51 12.45 -2.50
CA ASP A 182 0.44 13.15 -3.78
C ASP A 182 -0.96 13.69 -4.02
N LYS A 183 -1.07 15.01 -4.09
CA LYS A 183 -2.36 15.69 -4.27
C LYS A 183 -2.98 15.41 -5.64
N ALA A 184 -2.21 15.02 -6.65
CA ALA A 184 -2.72 14.63 -7.95
C ALA A 184 -3.65 13.42 -7.87
N TYR A 185 -3.41 12.53 -6.89
CA TYR A 185 -4.22 11.34 -6.65
C TYR A 185 -5.34 11.56 -5.62
N PHE A 186 -5.51 12.77 -5.06
CA PHE A 186 -6.63 13.04 -4.15
C PHE A 186 -7.96 12.97 -4.90
N GLY A 187 -8.90 12.22 -4.34
CA GLY A 187 -10.21 11.99 -4.92
C GLY A 187 -10.24 11.06 -6.15
N VAL A 188 -9.15 10.34 -6.43
CA VAL A 188 -9.12 9.26 -7.42
C VAL A 188 -10.03 8.10 -7.01
N TYR A 189 -10.23 7.90 -5.72
CA TYR A 189 -11.19 6.95 -5.16
C TYR A 189 -11.90 7.56 -3.96
N LYS A 190 -13.03 6.99 -3.58
CA LYS A 190 -13.74 7.40 -2.38
C LYS A 190 -13.06 6.80 -1.15
N SER A 191 -12.23 7.60 -0.51
CA SER A 191 -11.73 7.24 0.82
C SER A 191 -12.90 7.17 1.80
N SER A 192 -13.05 6.03 2.48
CA SER A 192 -14.18 5.72 3.36
C SER A 192 -14.23 6.57 4.64
N THR A 193 -13.67 7.73 4.66
CA THR A 193 -13.64 8.55 5.86
C THR A 193 -14.11 9.96 5.60
N VAL A 194 -15.21 10.31 6.21
CA VAL A 194 -15.31 11.61 6.86
C VAL A 194 -13.95 11.87 7.51
N HIS A 195 -13.23 12.89 7.06
CA HIS A 195 -11.91 13.28 7.58
C HIS A 195 -12.04 13.77 9.03
N THR A 196 -12.31 12.86 9.96
CA THR A 196 -12.41 13.15 11.40
C THR A 196 -11.06 13.24 12.09
N HIS A 197 -9.99 12.83 11.43
CA HIS A 197 -8.64 12.94 11.98
C HIS A 197 -8.08 14.35 11.82
N LYS A 198 -8.42 15.22 12.77
CA LYS A 198 -7.71 16.50 12.91
C LYS A 198 -6.25 16.19 13.25
N PRO A 199 -5.28 16.91 12.65
CA PRO A 199 -3.87 16.78 13.02
C PRO A 199 -3.70 17.00 14.52
N ILE A 200 -3.11 16.04 15.21
CA ILE A 200 -2.85 16.16 16.65
C ILE A 200 -1.55 16.95 16.83
N THR A 201 -1.62 18.10 17.48
CA THR A 201 -0.43 18.84 17.85
C THR A 201 0.24 18.15 19.04
N PRO A 202 1.52 17.71 18.92
CA PRO A 202 2.24 17.11 20.03
C PRO A 202 2.26 18.02 21.27
N SER A 203 2.14 17.42 22.45
CA SER A 203 2.05 18.18 23.72
C SER A 203 3.25 19.09 23.99
N TYR A 204 4.45 18.70 23.52
CA TYR A 204 5.65 19.52 23.65
C TYR A 204 5.58 20.81 22.81
N MET A 205 4.94 20.77 21.62
CA MET A 205 4.75 21.98 20.79
C MET A 205 3.84 23.00 21.43
N LYS A 206 2.91 22.57 22.28
CA LYS A 206 2.03 23.47 23.06
C LYS A 206 2.81 24.24 24.14
N LYS A 207 3.98 23.75 24.56
CA LYS A 207 4.86 24.36 25.56
C LYS A 207 5.87 25.33 24.96
N ILE A 208 6.09 25.31 23.64
CA ILE A 208 7.05 26.19 22.96
C ILE A 208 6.79 27.68 23.22
N PRO A 209 5.54 28.21 23.12
CA PRO A 209 5.30 29.62 23.40
C PRO A 209 5.68 30.01 24.84
N LEU A 210 5.44 29.13 25.80
CA LEU A 210 5.80 29.37 27.20
C LEU A 210 7.31 29.39 27.40
N ILE A 211 8.04 28.50 26.73
CA ILE A 211 9.52 28.46 26.80
C ILE A 211 10.12 29.73 26.20
N ILE A 212 9.59 30.15 25.04
CA ILE A 212 10.03 31.41 24.40
C ILE A 212 9.74 32.61 25.28
N ALA A 213 8.54 32.68 25.92
CA ALA A 213 8.20 33.75 26.83
C ALA A 213 9.11 33.81 28.06
N LEU A 214 9.51 32.66 28.61
CA LEU A 214 10.46 32.57 29.72
C LEU A 214 11.87 33.01 29.31
N MET A 215 12.30 32.80 28.07
CA MET A 215 13.61 33.23 27.57
C MET A 215 13.66 34.74 27.29
N LEU A 216 12.51 35.40 27.14
CA LEU A 216 12.41 36.85 26.88
C LEU A 216 12.27 37.70 28.15
N ILE A 217 12.26 37.10 29.34
CA ILE A 217 12.28 37.84 30.62
C ILE A 217 13.71 38.30 30.89
N PRO A 218 14.00 39.59 30.86
CA PRO A 218 15.35 40.07 31.21
C PRO A 218 15.60 39.82 32.69
N ILE A 219 16.81 39.34 33.01
CA ILE A 219 17.35 39.17 34.40
C ILE A 219 17.63 40.54 34.99
#